data_0323958d5b31ca2ffc279e883db6a079
#
_entry.id   0323958d5b31ca2ffc279e883db6a079
#
_cell.length_a   1.000
_cell.length_b   1.000
_cell.length_c   1.000
_cell.angle_alpha   90.00
_cell.angle_beta   90.00
_cell.angle_gamma   90.00
#
_symmetry.space_group_name_H-M   'P 1'
#
loop_
_entity.id
_entity.type
_entity.pdbx_description
1 polymer ?
#
loop_
_entity_poly.entity_id
_entity_poly.type
_entity_poly.pdbx_seq_one_letter_code
_entity_poly.pdbx_strand_id
1 'polypeptide(L)'
;SVASRGLGDVYKRQVENASLMPWLISTALIHSITVTQKNNQFYNWTILLAIFGFSFSLLGTFIVRSGLLTSVHAFASDPTRGVFILIILALSTLIPLLIYGFKNTHRIDTKYFIFSKETGLLLNNIFLITSTITILIGTLYPLILETITGSKISVGAAYYNATFSPIMIPFITVSYTHLRAHETL
;
A
#
# COMPACT_ATOMS: atom_id res chain seq x y z
N SER A 1 -22.14 13.06 22.26
CA SER A 1 -23.02 13.21 21.11
C SER A 1 -22.66 12.22 20.00
N VAL A 2 -23.60 11.89 19.10
CA VAL A 2 -23.40 10.95 17.98
C VAL A 2 -22.31 11.45 17.03
N ALA A 3 -22.17 12.77 16.85
CA ALA A 3 -21.15 13.37 16.02
C ALA A 3 -19.72 13.17 16.54
N SER A 4 -19.51 13.17 17.85
CA SER A 4 -18.17 12.94 18.44
C SER A 4 -17.73 11.47 18.33
N ARG A 5 -18.66 10.52 18.37
CA ARG A 5 -18.37 9.10 18.13
C ARG A 5 -18.01 8.84 16.66
N GLY A 6 -18.71 9.45 15.71
CA GLY A 6 -18.43 9.30 14.28
C GLY A 6 -17.05 9.81 13.88
N LEU A 7 -16.59 10.94 14.44
CA LEU A 7 -15.26 11.46 14.21
C LEU A 7 -14.15 10.56 14.80
N GLY A 8 -14.37 10.04 16.02
CA GLY A 8 -13.43 9.10 16.64
C GLY A 8 -13.23 7.82 15.84
N ASP A 9 -14.28 7.26 15.26
CA ASP A 9 -14.21 6.06 14.42
C ASP A 9 -13.48 6.31 13.11
N VAL A 10 -13.59 7.49 12.52
CA VAL A 10 -12.88 7.86 11.28
C VAL A 10 -11.38 7.95 11.51
N TYR A 11 -10.95 8.62 12.57
CA TYR A 11 -9.51 8.72 12.90
C TYR A 11 -8.90 7.36 13.26
N LYS A 12 -9.63 6.51 13.96
CA LYS A 12 -9.20 5.14 14.25
C LYS A 12 -8.92 4.36 12.96
N ARG A 13 -9.79 4.46 11.96
CA ARG A 13 -9.60 3.82 10.66
C ARG A 13 -8.39 4.34 9.89
N GLN A 14 -8.06 5.62 10.01
CA GLN A 14 -6.85 6.17 9.38
C GLN A 14 -5.56 5.56 9.94
N VAL A 15 -5.50 5.31 11.25
CA VAL A 15 -4.36 4.62 11.88
C VAL A 15 -4.28 3.15 11.44
N GLU A 16 -5.41 2.47 11.37
CA GLU A 16 -5.50 1.09 10.87
C GLU A 16 -5.05 1.00 9.40
N ASN A 17 -5.49 1.93 8.55
CA ASN A 17 -5.07 2.03 7.16
C ASN A 17 -3.57 2.29 7.00
N ALA A 18 -2.97 3.08 7.89
CA ALA A 18 -1.53 3.36 7.89
C ALA A 18 -0.67 2.10 8.05
N SER A 19 -1.16 1.10 8.79
CA SER A 19 -0.49 -0.21 8.94
C SER A 19 -0.87 -1.20 7.85
N LEU A 20 -2.07 -1.10 7.29
CA LEU A 20 -2.56 -2.01 6.24
C LEU A 20 -1.84 -1.81 4.90
N MET A 21 -1.52 -0.57 4.53
CA MET A 21 -0.81 -0.26 3.28
C MET A 21 0.54 -0.97 3.12
N PRO A 22 1.50 -0.86 4.07
CA PRO A 22 2.76 -1.58 3.96
C PRO A 22 2.58 -3.10 4.01
N TRP A 23 1.56 -3.62 4.72
CA TRP A 23 1.26 -5.04 4.75
C TRP A 23 0.83 -5.58 3.38
N LEU A 24 -0.05 -4.88 2.67
CA LEU A 24 -0.50 -5.26 1.32
C LEU A 24 0.66 -5.26 0.32
N ILE A 25 1.49 -4.22 0.33
CA ILE A 25 2.67 -4.15 -0.56
C ILE A 25 3.71 -5.22 -0.20
N SER A 26 3.93 -5.50 1.08
CA SER A 26 4.85 -6.55 1.50
C SER A 26 4.34 -7.94 1.08
N THR A 27 3.04 -8.18 1.10
CA THR A 27 2.44 -9.41 0.58
C THR A 27 2.67 -9.53 -0.93
N ALA A 28 2.45 -8.47 -1.69
CA ALA A 28 2.76 -8.41 -3.12
C ALA A 28 4.26 -8.65 -3.40
N LEU A 29 5.13 -8.09 -2.56
CA LEU A 29 6.58 -8.29 -2.63
C LEU A 29 6.95 -9.77 -2.44
N ILE A 30 6.38 -10.45 -1.45
CA ILE A 30 6.64 -11.87 -1.21
C ILE A 30 6.25 -12.71 -2.44
N HIS A 31 5.08 -12.45 -3.05
CA HIS A 31 4.68 -13.11 -4.29
C HIS A 31 5.67 -12.83 -5.42
N SER A 32 6.11 -11.60 -5.57
CA SER A 32 7.06 -11.21 -6.62
C SER A 32 8.44 -11.83 -6.42
N ILE A 33 8.97 -11.87 -5.18
CA ILE A 33 10.24 -12.51 -4.83
C ILE A 33 10.19 -14.00 -5.19
N THR A 34 9.10 -14.69 -4.85
CA THR A 34 8.94 -16.13 -5.13
C THR A 34 9.07 -16.42 -6.63
N VAL A 35 8.45 -15.60 -7.49
CA VAL A 35 8.56 -15.75 -8.95
C VAL A 35 9.95 -15.37 -9.45
N THR A 36 10.52 -14.29 -8.90
CA THR A 36 11.87 -13.83 -9.31
C THR A 36 12.94 -14.87 -8.99
N GLN A 37 12.89 -15.50 -7.82
CA GLN A 37 13.85 -16.55 -7.42
C GLN A 37 13.73 -17.82 -8.27
N LYS A 38 12.51 -18.15 -8.71
CA LYS A 38 12.26 -19.38 -9.44
C LYS A 38 12.55 -19.28 -10.93
N ASN A 39 12.18 -18.16 -11.55
CA ASN A 39 12.17 -18.00 -13.00
C ASN A 39 12.94 -16.78 -13.50
N ASN A 40 13.61 -16.00 -12.62
CA ASN A 40 14.22 -14.70 -12.92
C ASN A 40 13.24 -13.68 -13.55
N GLN A 41 11.94 -13.90 -13.39
CA GLN A 41 10.89 -12.99 -13.86
C GLN A 41 10.57 -11.94 -12.79
N PHE A 42 9.97 -10.82 -13.18
CA PHE A 42 9.52 -9.75 -12.27
C PHE A 42 10.64 -9.05 -11.48
N TYR A 43 11.89 -9.18 -11.85
CA TYR A 43 13.01 -8.55 -11.13
C TYR A 43 12.79 -7.05 -10.88
N ASN A 44 12.44 -6.31 -11.94
CA ASN A 44 12.18 -4.87 -11.86
C ASN A 44 10.99 -4.55 -10.97
N TRP A 45 9.95 -5.36 -11.07
CA TRP A 45 8.75 -5.25 -10.26
C TRP A 45 9.03 -5.51 -8.78
N THR A 46 9.84 -6.49 -8.47
CA THR A 46 10.27 -6.82 -7.11
C THR A 46 11.04 -5.67 -6.47
N ILE A 47 11.95 -5.02 -7.22
CA ILE A 47 12.69 -3.85 -6.72
C ILE A 47 11.72 -2.70 -6.40
N LEU A 48 10.80 -2.40 -7.32
CA LEU A 48 9.81 -1.34 -7.10
C LEU A 48 8.92 -1.61 -5.87
N LEU A 49 8.44 -2.85 -5.72
CA LEU A 49 7.65 -3.25 -4.56
C LEU A 49 8.44 -3.14 -3.25
N ALA A 50 9.73 -3.46 -3.26
CA ALA A 50 10.59 -3.31 -2.08
C ALA A 50 10.75 -1.84 -1.68
N ILE A 51 10.99 -0.96 -2.66
CA ILE A 51 11.09 0.49 -2.42
C ILE A 51 9.76 1.03 -1.85
N PHE A 52 8.64 0.70 -2.49
CA PHE A 52 7.33 1.17 -2.03
C PHE A 52 6.91 0.56 -0.70
N GLY A 53 7.21 -0.71 -0.43
CA GLY A 53 6.90 -1.35 0.85
C GLY A 53 7.56 -0.63 2.02
N PHE A 54 8.85 -0.30 1.87
CA PHE A 54 9.57 0.49 2.86
C PHE A 54 9.04 1.92 2.95
N SER A 55 8.77 2.57 1.82
CA SER A 55 8.22 3.93 1.78
C SER A 55 6.85 4.02 2.46
N PHE A 56 5.97 3.07 2.25
CA PHE A 56 4.66 3.05 2.92
C PHE A 56 4.76 2.76 4.42
N SER A 57 5.76 2.00 4.86
CA SER A 57 6.02 1.82 6.29
C SER A 57 6.41 3.15 6.95
N LEU A 58 7.30 3.92 6.31
CA LEU A 58 7.67 5.25 6.78
C LEU A 58 6.51 6.26 6.68
N LEU A 59 5.72 6.20 5.60
CA LEU A 59 4.53 7.04 5.44
C LEU A 59 3.51 6.76 6.54
N GLY A 60 3.25 5.50 6.86
CA GLY A 60 2.39 5.11 7.97
C GLY A 60 2.89 5.67 9.30
N THR A 61 4.19 5.57 9.57
CA THR A 61 4.82 6.15 10.75
C THR A 61 4.69 7.68 10.77
N PHE A 62 4.87 8.33 9.63
CA PHE A 62 4.68 9.78 9.48
C PHE A 62 3.23 10.19 9.80
N ILE A 63 2.24 9.52 9.22
CA ILE A 63 0.83 9.83 9.46
C ILE A 63 0.48 9.74 10.95
N VAL A 64 0.97 8.71 11.65
CA VAL A 64 0.68 8.50 13.07
C VAL A 64 1.44 9.48 13.97
N ARG A 65 2.69 9.85 13.61
CA ARG A 65 3.59 10.66 14.47
C ARG A 65 3.59 12.14 14.19
N SER A 66 3.15 12.58 13.01
CA SER A 66 3.15 13.99 12.60
C SER A 66 2.15 14.87 13.34
N GLY A 67 1.25 14.28 14.12
CA GLY A 67 0.15 15.02 14.77
C GLY A 67 -0.95 15.48 13.81
N LEU A 68 -0.89 15.07 12.54
CA LEU A 68 -1.96 15.31 11.56
C LEU A 68 -3.25 14.59 11.97
N LEU A 69 -3.14 13.50 12.72
CA LEU A 69 -4.27 12.79 13.26
C LEU A 69 -4.49 13.19 14.71
N THR A 70 -5.57 13.90 15.01
CA THR A 70 -6.05 14.19 16.37
C THR A 70 -6.73 12.95 16.97
N SER A 71 -6.00 11.85 17.07
CA SER A 71 -6.49 10.58 17.61
C SER A 71 -5.98 10.35 19.02
N VAL A 72 -6.75 9.63 19.83
CA VAL A 72 -6.33 9.12 21.17
C VAL A 72 -5.06 8.25 21.10
N HIS A 73 -4.68 7.79 19.90
CA HIS A 73 -3.45 7.05 19.62
C HIS A 73 -2.32 7.94 19.07
N ALA A 74 -2.55 9.23 18.90
CA ALA A 74 -1.51 10.21 18.55
C ALA A 74 -0.70 10.53 19.82
N PHE A 75 0.20 9.63 20.19
CA PHE A 75 1.14 9.84 21.28
C PHE A 75 2.11 10.96 20.88
N ALA A 76 1.98 12.11 21.50
CA ALA A 76 2.81 13.30 21.34
C ALA A 76 2.93 13.77 19.86
N SER A 77 2.07 14.71 19.48
CA SER A 77 2.22 15.50 18.26
C SER A 77 3.47 16.37 18.37
N ASP A 78 4.57 15.92 17.82
CA ASP A 78 5.82 16.67 17.73
C ASP A 78 6.08 16.98 16.25
N PRO A 79 5.79 18.21 15.79
CA PRO A 79 5.98 18.62 14.40
C PRO A 79 7.43 18.41 13.92
N THR A 80 8.40 18.57 14.81
CA THR A 80 9.84 18.44 14.48
C THR A 80 10.16 16.99 14.09
N ARG A 81 9.61 16.02 14.81
CA ARG A 81 9.79 14.60 14.50
C ARG A 81 9.05 14.21 13.21
N GLY A 82 7.90 14.84 12.94
CA GLY A 82 7.17 14.67 11.70
C GLY A 82 8.01 15.07 10.48
N VAL A 83 8.62 16.25 10.51
CA VAL A 83 9.51 16.75 9.45
C VAL A 83 10.72 15.82 9.25
N PHE A 84 11.34 15.36 10.34
CA PHE A 84 12.46 14.42 10.25
C PHE A 84 12.07 13.10 9.55
N ILE A 85 10.93 12.52 9.92
CA ILE A 85 10.42 11.30 9.26
C ILE A 85 10.12 11.57 7.78
N LEU A 86 9.57 12.74 7.44
CA LEU A 86 9.28 13.11 6.06
C LEU A 86 10.56 13.23 5.22
N ILE A 87 11.63 13.79 5.77
CA ILE A 87 12.94 13.86 5.11
C ILE A 87 13.48 12.45 4.85
N ILE A 88 13.43 11.57 5.85
CA ILE A 88 13.86 10.16 5.69
C ILE A 88 13.00 9.47 4.63
N LEU A 89 11.69 9.66 4.63
CA LEU A 89 10.78 9.12 3.64
C LEU A 89 11.16 9.61 2.23
N ALA A 90 11.40 10.92 2.06
CA ALA A 90 11.79 11.48 0.79
C ALA A 90 13.12 10.89 0.28
N LEU A 91 14.15 10.87 1.13
CA LEU A 91 15.46 10.34 0.76
C LEU A 91 15.40 8.83 0.45
N SER A 92 14.73 8.05 1.29
CA SER A 92 14.63 6.59 1.12
C SER A 92 13.74 6.17 -0.07
N THR A 93 12.89 7.05 -0.56
CA THR A 93 12.06 6.80 -1.75
C THR A 93 12.74 7.34 -3.01
N LEU A 94 13.19 8.60 -3.00
CA LEU A 94 13.72 9.26 -4.19
C LEU A 94 15.07 8.69 -4.62
N ILE A 95 16.00 8.45 -3.67
CA ILE A 95 17.34 7.96 -4.01
C ILE A 95 17.27 6.58 -4.69
N PRO A 96 16.58 5.55 -4.12
CA PRO A 96 16.46 4.26 -4.79
C PRO A 96 15.70 4.33 -6.12
N LEU A 97 14.68 5.18 -6.25
CA LEU A 97 13.96 5.37 -7.52
C LEU A 97 14.85 6.01 -8.58
N LEU A 98 15.68 6.99 -8.22
CA LEU A 98 16.65 7.58 -9.14
C LEU A 98 17.70 6.55 -9.59
N ILE A 99 18.26 5.80 -8.64
CA ILE A 99 19.23 4.72 -8.97
C ILE A 99 18.56 3.68 -9.89
N TYR A 100 17.31 3.31 -9.61
CA TYR A 100 16.55 2.39 -10.43
C TYR A 100 16.32 2.94 -11.85
N GLY A 101 15.98 4.23 -11.98
CA GLY A 101 15.76 4.88 -13.27
C GLY A 101 17.01 5.04 -14.12
N PHE A 102 18.16 5.28 -13.48
CA PHE A 102 19.45 5.42 -14.18
C PHE A 102 20.13 4.08 -14.48
N LYS A 103 19.83 3.05 -13.73
CA LYS A 103 20.40 1.73 -13.94
C LYS A 103 19.65 1.04 -15.08
N ASN A 104 20.37 0.76 -16.20
CA ASN A 104 19.82 -0.04 -17.30
C ASN A 104 19.31 -1.38 -16.75
N THR A 105 18.01 -1.51 -16.63
CA THR A 105 17.35 -2.70 -16.13
C THR A 105 17.44 -3.80 -17.17
N HIS A 106 17.87 -4.98 -16.75
CA HIS A 106 17.91 -6.17 -17.60
C HIS A 106 16.51 -6.39 -18.23
N ARG A 107 16.44 -6.22 -19.56
CA ARG A 107 15.31 -6.71 -20.33
C ARG A 107 15.45 -8.22 -20.43
N ILE A 108 14.72 -8.92 -19.59
CA ILE A 108 14.55 -10.37 -19.77
C ILE A 108 13.32 -10.52 -20.68
N ASP A 109 13.54 -11.01 -21.90
CA ASP A 109 12.45 -11.39 -22.80
C ASP A 109 11.72 -12.59 -22.19
N THR A 110 10.65 -12.33 -21.46
CA THR A 110 9.83 -13.36 -20.85
C THR A 110 8.62 -13.63 -21.73
N LYS A 111 8.53 -14.86 -22.24
CA LYS A 111 7.29 -15.33 -22.86
C LYS A 111 6.29 -15.66 -21.74
N TYR A 112 5.30 -14.80 -21.59
CA TYR A 112 4.19 -15.06 -20.66
C TYR A 112 3.18 -16.00 -21.28
N PHE A 113 2.93 -17.13 -20.63
CA PHE A 113 1.76 -17.96 -20.93
C PHE A 113 0.60 -17.49 -20.06
N ILE A 114 -0.52 -17.12 -20.70
CA ILE A 114 -1.71 -16.53 -20.05
C ILE A 114 -2.26 -17.44 -18.91
N PHE A 115 -2.08 -18.74 -18.99
CA PHE A 115 -2.53 -19.71 -18.00
C PHE A 115 -1.38 -20.29 -17.15
N SER A 116 -0.35 -19.50 -16.87
CA SER A 116 0.75 -19.93 -16.01
C SER A 116 0.51 -19.54 -14.55
N LYS A 117 1.20 -20.25 -13.63
CA LYS A 117 1.19 -19.93 -12.18
C LYS A 117 1.70 -18.51 -11.91
N GLU A 118 2.64 -18.04 -12.71
CA GLU A 118 3.21 -16.71 -12.65
C GLU A 118 2.17 -15.63 -12.98
N THR A 119 1.29 -15.90 -13.93
CA THR A 119 0.19 -15.00 -14.28
C THR A 119 -0.83 -14.85 -13.15
N GLY A 120 -1.14 -15.93 -12.42
CA GLY A 120 -1.99 -15.87 -11.23
C GLY A 120 -1.38 -15.01 -10.12
N LEU A 121 -0.07 -15.15 -9.86
CA LEU A 121 0.65 -14.34 -8.88
C LEU A 121 0.75 -12.87 -9.32
N LEU A 122 0.94 -12.61 -10.62
CA LEU A 122 0.90 -11.24 -11.16
C LEU A 122 -0.46 -10.59 -10.94
N LEU A 123 -1.54 -11.32 -11.21
CA LEU A 123 -2.89 -10.82 -11.02
C LEU A 123 -3.17 -10.50 -9.55
N ASN A 124 -2.74 -11.37 -8.63
CA ASN A 124 -2.81 -11.10 -7.20
C ASN A 124 -2.04 -9.83 -6.81
N ASN A 125 -0.84 -9.65 -7.35
CA ASN A 125 -0.06 -8.43 -7.11
C ASN A 125 -0.78 -7.17 -7.60
N ILE A 126 -1.43 -7.22 -8.77
CA ILE A 126 -2.21 -6.10 -9.30
C ILE A 126 -3.35 -5.77 -8.34
N PHE A 127 -4.09 -6.75 -7.85
CA PHE A 127 -5.17 -6.51 -6.87
C PHE A 127 -4.65 -5.93 -5.56
N LEU A 128 -3.53 -6.43 -5.03
CA LEU A 128 -2.93 -5.91 -3.80
C LEU A 128 -2.47 -4.46 -3.94
N ILE A 129 -1.86 -4.12 -5.07
CA ILE A 129 -1.42 -2.76 -5.35
C ILE A 129 -2.61 -1.82 -5.54
N THR A 130 -3.62 -2.24 -6.32
CA THR A 130 -4.84 -1.45 -6.51
C THR A 130 -5.54 -1.20 -5.18
N SER A 131 -5.61 -2.20 -4.31
CA SER A 131 -6.12 -2.08 -2.95
C SER A 131 -5.32 -1.07 -2.13
N THR A 132 -3.99 -1.11 -2.22
CA THR A 132 -3.11 -0.17 -1.51
C THR A 132 -3.32 1.27 -2.00
N ILE A 133 -3.42 1.48 -3.32
CA ILE A 133 -3.69 2.81 -3.91
C ILE A 133 -5.05 3.33 -3.45
N THR A 134 -6.08 2.48 -3.42
CA THR A 134 -7.41 2.83 -2.92
C THR A 134 -7.37 3.29 -1.47
N ILE A 135 -6.65 2.56 -0.61
CA ILE A 135 -6.49 2.93 0.81
C ILE A 135 -5.67 4.22 0.95
N LEU A 136 -4.61 4.36 0.16
CA LEU A 136 -3.76 5.55 0.15
C LEU A 136 -4.56 6.81 -0.18
N ILE A 137 -5.36 6.76 -1.25
CA ILE A 137 -6.24 7.87 -1.65
C ILE A 137 -7.26 8.16 -0.53
N GLY A 138 -7.94 7.15 -0.01
CA GLY A 138 -8.92 7.31 1.06
C GLY A 138 -8.33 7.86 2.36
N THR A 139 -7.03 7.64 2.59
CA THR A 139 -6.33 8.11 3.79
C THR A 139 -5.74 9.50 3.61
N LEU A 140 -5.08 9.77 2.47
CA LEU A 140 -4.40 11.05 2.23
C LEU A 140 -5.36 12.16 1.75
N TYR A 141 -6.39 11.84 0.99
CA TYR A 141 -7.31 12.81 0.44
C TYR A 141 -7.94 13.73 1.50
N PRO A 142 -8.50 13.19 2.60
CA PRO A 142 -9.03 14.04 3.68
C PRO A 142 -7.97 14.94 4.31
N LEU A 143 -6.76 14.42 4.54
CA LEU A 143 -5.66 15.16 5.15
C LEU A 143 -5.18 16.32 4.27
N ILE A 144 -5.03 16.07 2.97
CA ILE A 144 -4.65 17.10 2.00
C ILE A 144 -5.72 18.19 1.92
N LEU A 145 -6.99 17.77 1.84
CA LEU A 145 -8.10 18.70 1.73
C LEU A 145 -8.26 19.57 2.99
N GLU A 146 -8.14 18.97 4.18
CA GLU A 146 -8.15 19.72 5.45
C GLU A 146 -7.03 20.76 5.51
N THR A 147 -5.84 20.40 5.02
CA THR A 147 -4.70 21.32 5.00
C THR A 147 -4.90 22.51 4.05
N ILE A 148 -5.56 22.29 2.91
CA ILE A 148 -5.76 23.32 1.88
C ILE A 148 -6.99 24.19 2.17
N THR A 149 -8.10 23.57 2.57
CA THR A 149 -9.40 24.26 2.70
C THR A 149 -9.79 24.59 4.13
N GLY A 150 -9.09 24.03 5.12
CA GLY A 150 -9.46 24.12 6.54
C GLY A 150 -10.75 23.35 6.89
N SER A 151 -11.40 22.70 5.92
CA SER A 151 -12.64 21.95 6.12
C SER A 151 -12.34 20.50 6.47
N LYS A 152 -12.90 20.00 7.57
CA LYS A 152 -12.77 18.60 7.99
C LYS A 152 -13.73 17.74 7.19
N ILE A 153 -13.18 16.95 6.27
CA ILE A 153 -13.92 15.92 5.54
C ILE A 153 -13.43 14.55 6.02
N SER A 154 -14.36 13.63 6.19
CA SER A 154 -14.04 12.26 6.55
C SER A 154 -14.45 11.30 5.45
N VAL A 155 -13.52 10.41 5.06
CA VAL A 155 -13.80 9.29 4.19
C VAL A 155 -14.25 8.11 5.07
N GLY A 156 -15.52 7.78 4.97
CA GLY A 156 -16.17 6.76 5.82
C GLY A 156 -16.20 5.37 5.20
N ALA A 157 -16.89 4.45 5.90
CA ALA A 157 -17.07 3.06 5.49
C ALA A 157 -17.70 2.92 4.09
N ALA A 158 -18.54 3.86 3.67
CA ALA A 158 -19.19 3.83 2.36
C ALA A 158 -18.17 3.84 1.22
N TYR A 159 -17.09 4.65 1.32
CA TYR A 159 -16.02 4.67 0.34
C TYR A 159 -15.31 3.33 0.23
N TYR A 160 -14.88 2.76 1.36
CA TYR A 160 -14.14 1.49 1.36
C TYR A 160 -15.03 0.32 0.92
N ASN A 161 -16.29 0.31 1.28
CA ASN A 161 -17.22 -0.71 0.81
C ASN A 161 -17.45 -0.63 -0.70
N ALA A 162 -17.50 0.58 -1.27
CA ALA A 162 -17.71 0.77 -2.70
C ALA A 162 -16.44 0.52 -3.54
N THR A 163 -15.25 0.74 -2.98
CA THR A 163 -13.99 0.68 -3.74
C THR A 163 -13.14 -0.53 -3.39
N PHE A 164 -12.91 -0.81 -2.11
CA PHE A 164 -12.05 -1.90 -1.66
C PHE A 164 -12.71 -3.27 -1.77
N SER A 165 -14.00 -3.40 -1.41
CA SER A 165 -14.68 -4.69 -1.44
C SER A 165 -14.79 -5.31 -2.83
N PRO A 166 -15.11 -4.56 -3.92
CA PRO A 166 -15.12 -5.10 -5.27
C PRO A 166 -13.75 -5.60 -5.75
N ILE A 167 -12.66 -5.03 -5.24
CA ILE A 167 -11.29 -5.46 -5.56
C ILE A 167 -10.95 -6.75 -4.82
N MET A 168 -11.39 -6.89 -3.56
CA MET A 168 -11.05 -8.05 -2.73
C MET A 168 -11.81 -9.32 -3.13
N ILE A 169 -13.02 -9.22 -3.68
CA ILE A 169 -13.77 -10.40 -4.15
C ILE A 169 -13.01 -11.18 -5.23
N PRO A 170 -12.60 -10.59 -6.36
CA PRO A 170 -11.80 -11.30 -7.36
C PRO A 170 -10.42 -11.71 -6.83
N PHE A 171 -9.79 -10.93 -5.95
CA PHE A 171 -8.54 -11.30 -5.31
C PHE A 171 -8.66 -12.62 -4.54
N ILE A 172 -9.67 -12.78 -3.69
CA ILE A 172 -9.92 -14.02 -2.93
C ILE A 172 -10.20 -15.17 -3.88
N THR A 173 -10.99 -14.95 -4.93
CA THR A 173 -11.32 -15.97 -5.93
C THR A 173 -10.07 -16.47 -6.66
N VAL A 174 -9.21 -15.56 -7.12
CA VAL A 174 -7.94 -15.92 -7.80
C VAL A 174 -7.00 -16.65 -6.83
N SER A 175 -6.86 -16.16 -5.59
CA SER A 175 -6.02 -16.80 -4.58
C SER A 175 -6.51 -18.21 -4.25
N TYR A 176 -7.81 -18.42 -4.10
CA TYR A 176 -8.39 -19.72 -3.82
C TYR A 176 -8.19 -20.71 -4.98
N THR A 177 -8.48 -20.30 -6.20
CA THR A 177 -8.32 -21.17 -7.39
C THR A 177 -6.87 -21.54 -7.62
N HIS A 178 -5.94 -20.61 -7.36
CA HIS A 178 -4.52 -20.84 -7.51
C HIS A 178 -3.97 -21.83 -6.45
N LEU A 179 -4.40 -21.73 -5.20
CA LEU A 179 -4.02 -22.66 -4.13
C LEU A 179 -4.55 -24.08 -4.41
N ARG A 180 -5.81 -24.20 -4.82
CA ARG A 180 -6.43 -25.50 -5.09
C ARG A 180 -5.80 -26.23 -6.28
N ALA A 181 -5.37 -25.51 -7.31
CA ALA A 181 -4.63 -26.11 -8.43
C ALA A 181 -3.28 -26.72 -8.02
N HIS A 182 -2.77 -26.37 -6.82
CA HIS A 182 -1.53 -26.92 -6.26
C HIS A 182 -1.74 -28.22 -5.47
N GLU A 183 -2.94 -28.45 -4.93
CA GLU A 183 -3.24 -29.64 -4.14
C GLU A 183 -3.64 -30.85 -5.00
N THR A 184 -3.94 -30.62 -6.27
CA THR A 184 -4.41 -31.66 -7.22
C THR A 184 -3.34 -32.15 -8.19
N LEU A 185 -2.09 -31.76 -8.02
CA LEU A 185 -0.90 -32.21 -8.74
C LEU A 185 0.13 -32.85 -7.81
#